data_b0de93aad15e3a6c64e04c703eaf9df0
#
_entry.id   b0de93aad15e3a6c64e04c703eaf9df0
#
_cell.length_a   1.000
_cell.length_b   1.000
_cell.length_c   1.000
_cell.angle_alpha   90.00
_cell.angle_beta   90.00
_cell.angle_gamma   90.00
#
_symmetry.space_group_name_H-M   'P 1'
#
loop_
_entity.id
_entity.type
_entity.pdbx_description
1 polymer ?
#
loop_
_entity_poly.entity_id
_entity_poly.type
_entity_poly.pdbx_seq_one_letter_code
_entity_poly.pdbx_strand_id
1 'polypeptide(L)'
;MTTFINIITFSRILLAALIFLLLMSPDGYLLSLILFFVAGITDYFDGYLARKYNAISQLGEILDPIADKILILFVLFGLAISLSSYLVGFIGAIIITREIWVGALRDFNARQNKSHVTKVTFIAKMKTTIQFFTISVYLLGLSLNYMLLIVLADILLVMA
;
A
#
# COMPACT_ATOMS: atom_id res chain seq x y z
N MET A 1 -20.96 5.67 -13.11
CA MET A 1 -20.40 4.73 -12.16
C MET A 1 -18.87 4.63 -12.25
N THR A 2 -18.31 4.51 -13.44
CA THR A 2 -16.85 4.55 -13.69
C THR A 2 -16.16 5.77 -13.11
N THR A 3 -16.75 6.97 -13.29
CA THR A 3 -16.22 8.23 -12.73
C THR A 3 -16.12 8.20 -11.20
N PHE A 4 -17.10 7.59 -10.54
CA PHE A 4 -17.11 7.48 -9.07
C PHE A 4 -15.98 6.58 -8.57
N ILE A 5 -15.74 5.45 -9.23
CA ILE A 5 -14.64 4.53 -8.92
C ILE A 5 -13.29 5.23 -9.10
N ASN A 6 -13.09 5.93 -10.22
CA ASN A 6 -11.86 6.68 -10.47
C ASN A 6 -11.61 7.78 -9.43
N ILE A 7 -12.67 8.43 -8.93
CA ILE A 7 -12.56 9.43 -7.84
C ILE A 7 -12.07 8.77 -6.55
N ILE A 8 -12.58 7.59 -6.22
CA ILE A 8 -12.14 6.85 -5.03
C ILE A 8 -10.66 6.47 -5.14
N THR A 9 -10.24 5.94 -6.30
CA THR A 9 -8.82 5.61 -6.54
C THR A 9 -7.93 6.85 -6.42
N PHE A 10 -8.35 8.00 -7.00
CA PHE A 10 -7.59 9.24 -6.91
C PHE A 10 -7.55 9.80 -5.49
N SER A 11 -8.64 9.68 -4.72
CA SER A 11 -8.67 10.09 -3.32
C SER A 11 -7.64 9.32 -2.46
N ARG A 12 -7.33 8.06 -2.80
CA ARG A 12 -6.32 7.26 -2.13
C ARG A 12 -4.91 7.84 -2.31
N ILE A 13 -4.60 8.43 -3.47
CA ILE A 13 -3.32 9.13 -3.69
C ILE A 13 -3.22 10.37 -2.80
N LEU A 14 -4.31 11.13 -2.66
CA LEU A 14 -4.36 12.27 -1.74
C LEU A 14 -4.25 11.84 -0.28
N LEU A 15 -4.93 10.74 0.09
CA LEU A 15 -4.82 10.14 1.43
C LEU A 15 -3.38 9.69 1.72
N ALA A 16 -2.68 9.13 0.76
CA ALA A 16 -1.27 8.74 0.93
C ALA A 16 -0.39 9.93 1.30
N ALA A 17 -0.51 11.04 0.58
CA ALA A 17 0.23 12.27 0.88
C ALA A 17 -0.18 12.86 2.25
N LEU A 18 -1.48 12.82 2.60
CA LEU A 18 -1.96 13.29 3.89
C LEU A 18 -1.40 12.43 5.04
N ILE A 19 -1.42 11.10 4.91
CA ILE A 19 -0.85 10.20 5.92
C ILE A 19 0.64 10.49 6.11
N PHE A 20 1.39 10.69 5.02
CA PHE A 20 2.80 11.05 5.09
C PHE A 20 3.01 12.33 5.92
N LEU A 21 2.24 13.38 5.65
CA LEU A 21 2.35 14.65 6.38
C LEU A 21 1.97 14.49 7.86
N LEU A 22 0.95 13.71 8.18
CA LEU A 22 0.53 13.44 9.54
C LEU A 22 1.60 12.66 10.33
N LEU A 23 2.36 11.80 9.67
CA LEU A 23 3.46 11.07 10.30
C LEU A 23 4.65 11.96 10.70
N MET A 24 4.72 13.20 10.22
CA MET A 24 5.75 14.15 10.66
C MET A 24 5.51 14.70 12.07
N SER A 25 4.32 14.46 12.66
CA SER A 25 3.96 14.93 14.00
C SER A 25 3.41 13.78 14.84
N PRO A 26 3.81 13.66 16.14
CA PRO A 26 3.29 12.63 17.04
C PRO A 26 1.76 12.66 17.18
N ASP A 27 1.16 13.83 17.17
CA ASP A 27 -0.30 14.00 17.27
C ASP A 27 -1.05 13.41 16.06
N GLY A 28 -0.35 13.22 14.93
CA GLY A 28 -0.90 12.67 13.71
C GLY A 28 -0.91 11.14 13.63
N TYR A 29 -0.24 10.41 14.53
CA TYR A 29 -0.06 8.97 14.39
C TYR A 29 -1.37 8.17 14.43
N LEU A 30 -2.27 8.50 15.36
CA LEU A 30 -3.57 7.84 15.46
C LEU A 30 -4.44 8.11 14.21
N LEU A 31 -4.44 9.35 13.74
CA LEU A 31 -5.19 9.71 12.54
C LEU A 31 -4.59 9.02 11.29
N SER A 32 -3.26 8.92 11.19
CA SER A 32 -2.57 8.16 10.14
C SER A 32 -3.00 6.70 10.12
N LEU A 33 -3.13 6.05 11.28
CA LEU A 33 -3.62 4.69 11.41
C LEU A 33 -5.05 4.56 10.88
N ILE A 34 -5.95 5.45 11.31
CA ILE A 34 -7.35 5.44 10.87
C ILE A 34 -7.44 5.63 9.35
N LEU A 35 -6.74 6.62 8.80
CA LEU A 35 -6.76 6.91 7.36
C LEU A 35 -6.13 5.76 6.54
N PHE A 36 -5.12 5.08 7.06
CA PHE A 36 -4.55 3.91 6.41
C PHE A 36 -5.56 2.76 6.31
N PHE A 37 -6.32 2.48 7.38
CA PHE A 37 -7.41 1.50 7.34
C PHE A 37 -8.53 1.94 6.39
N VAL A 38 -8.92 3.21 6.40
CA VAL A 38 -9.91 3.75 5.45
C VAL A 38 -9.44 3.55 4.01
N ALA A 39 -8.17 3.84 3.70
CA ALA A 39 -7.62 3.61 2.37
C ALA A 39 -7.67 2.13 1.96
N GLY A 40 -7.34 1.20 2.85
CA GLY A 40 -7.42 -0.25 2.58
C GLY A 40 -8.86 -0.76 2.40
N ILE A 41 -9.80 -0.23 3.19
CA ILE A 41 -11.22 -0.58 3.10
C ILE A 41 -11.82 -0.02 1.79
N THR A 42 -11.51 1.20 1.42
CA THR A 42 -11.99 1.80 0.17
C THR A 42 -11.47 1.04 -1.05
N ASP A 43 -10.22 0.58 -1.04
CA ASP A 43 -9.66 -0.27 -2.10
C ASP A 43 -10.43 -1.60 -2.27
N TYR A 44 -10.76 -2.25 -1.16
CA TYR A 44 -11.56 -3.47 -1.21
C TYR A 44 -12.95 -3.21 -1.79
N PHE A 45 -13.60 -2.10 -1.39
CA PHE A 45 -14.94 -1.75 -1.84
C PHE A 45 -14.98 -1.34 -3.31
N ASP A 46 -14.03 -0.53 -3.79
CA ASP A 46 -14.02 -0.11 -5.21
C ASP A 46 -13.75 -1.30 -6.13
N GLY A 47 -12.82 -2.18 -5.78
CA GLY A 47 -12.58 -3.42 -6.51
C GLY A 47 -13.79 -4.38 -6.50
N TYR A 48 -14.55 -4.45 -5.40
CA TYR A 48 -15.78 -5.22 -5.32
C TYR A 48 -16.89 -4.62 -6.21
N LEU A 49 -17.11 -3.30 -6.11
CA LEU A 49 -18.11 -2.58 -6.89
C LEU A 49 -17.82 -2.63 -8.38
N ALA A 50 -16.56 -2.44 -8.79
CA ALA A 50 -16.14 -2.51 -10.19
C ALA A 50 -16.50 -3.88 -10.81
N ARG A 51 -16.22 -4.96 -10.10
CA ARG A 51 -16.56 -6.32 -10.55
C ARG A 51 -18.05 -6.60 -10.57
N LYS A 52 -18.78 -6.18 -9.53
CA LYS A 52 -20.23 -6.42 -9.40
C LYS A 52 -21.04 -5.72 -10.48
N TYR A 53 -20.64 -4.53 -10.88
CA TYR A 53 -21.38 -3.70 -11.83
C TYR A 53 -20.77 -3.67 -13.24
N ASN A 54 -19.74 -4.49 -13.51
CA ASN A 54 -18.99 -4.49 -14.77
C ASN A 54 -18.55 -3.06 -15.20
N ALA A 55 -18.27 -2.21 -14.22
CA ALA A 55 -17.93 -0.79 -14.39
C ALA A 55 -16.41 -0.57 -14.41
N ILE A 56 -15.67 -1.48 -15.05
CA ILE A 56 -14.22 -1.39 -15.18
C ILE A 56 -13.93 -0.31 -16.24
N SER A 57 -13.19 0.74 -15.85
CA SER A 57 -12.69 1.74 -16.80
C SER A 57 -11.23 1.45 -17.13
N GLN A 58 -10.83 1.76 -18.38
CA GLN A 58 -9.42 1.64 -18.78
C GLN A 58 -8.49 2.48 -17.89
N LEU A 59 -8.95 3.64 -17.43
CA LEU A 59 -8.21 4.49 -16.48
C LEU A 59 -8.11 3.84 -15.09
N GLY A 60 -9.20 3.25 -14.58
CA GLY A 60 -9.19 2.57 -13.28
C GLY A 60 -8.23 1.37 -13.27
N GLU A 61 -8.24 0.57 -14.32
CA GLU A 61 -7.34 -0.59 -14.46
C GLU A 61 -5.85 -0.21 -14.37
N ILE A 62 -5.50 0.99 -14.82
CA ILE A 62 -4.13 1.51 -14.75
C ILE A 62 -3.88 2.21 -13.38
N LEU A 63 -4.86 2.99 -12.90
CA LEU A 63 -4.69 3.81 -11.70
C LEU A 63 -4.68 2.99 -10.41
N ASP A 64 -5.49 1.93 -10.30
CA ASP A 64 -5.59 1.13 -9.08
C ASP A 64 -4.23 0.54 -8.65
N PRO A 65 -3.47 -0.17 -9.51
CA PRO A 65 -2.16 -0.69 -9.12
C PRO A 65 -1.13 0.42 -8.80
N ILE A 66 -1.31 1.61 -9.37
CA ILE A 66 -0.43 2.77 -9.12
C ILE A 66 -0.77 3.39 -7.76
N ALA A 67 -2.05 3.61 -7.46
CA ALA A 67 -2.51 4.19 -6.20
C ALA A 67 -2.08 3.36 -4.99
N ASP A 68 -2.17 2.02 -5.09
CA ASP A 68 -1.72 1.10 -4.03
C ASP A 68 -0.23 1.23 -3.75
N LYS A 69 0.59 1.27 -4.81
CA LYS A 69 2.04 1.43 -4.68
C LYS A 69 2.41 2.80 -4.09
N ILE A 70 1.70 3.86 -4.49
CA ILE A 70 1.89 5.20 -3.96
C ILE A 70 1.54 5.24 -2.47
N LEU A 71 0.44 4.62 -2.06
CA LEU A 71 0.06 4.54 -0.64
C LEU A 71 1.16 3.88 0.20
N ILE A 72 1.61 2.70 -0.20
CA ILE A 72 2.67 1.96 0.51
C ILE A 72 3.98 2.77 0.54
N LEU A 73 4.37 3.39 -0.59
CA LEU A 73 5.56 4.23 -0.69
C LEU A 73 5.52 5.37 0.34
N PHE A 74 4.46 6.18 0.32
CA PHE A 74 4.36 7.35 1.18
C PHE A 74 4.35 6.95 2.66
N VAL A 75 3.63 5.88 3.01
CA VAL A 75 3.54 5.43 4.40
C VAL A 75 4.88 4.88 4.88
N LEU A 76 5.57 4.02 4.11
CA LEU A 76 6.89 3.50 4.49
C LEU A 76 7.93 4.61 4.59
N PHE A 77 7.88 5.59 3.68
CA PHE A 77 8.78 6.73 3.72
C PHE A 77 8.52 7.63 4.94
N GLY A 78 7.24 7.87 5.24
CA GLY A 78 6.83 8.59 6.45
C GLY A 78 7.26 7.88 7.73
N LEU A 79 7.09 6.56 7.80
CA LEU A 79 7.55 5.75 8.94
C LEU A 79 9.07 5.78 9.10
N ALA A 80 9.82 5.70 8.00
CA ALA A 80 11.29 5.75 8.04
C ALA A 80 11.79 7.08 8.63
N ILE A 81 11.16 8.19 8.26
CA ILE A 81 11.49 9.52 8.80
C ILE A 81 11.05 9.64 10.26
N SER A 82 9.80 9.30 10.56
CA SER A 82 9.21 9.42 11.90
C SER A 82 9.97 8.58 12.95
N LEU A 83 10.39 7.37 12.59
CA LEU A 83 11.18 6.48 13.45
C LEU A 83 12.68 6.76 13.36
N SER A 84 13.14 7.64 12.47
CA SER A 84 14.57 7.84 12.15
C SER A 84 15.28 6.50 11.87
N SER A 85 14.57 5.56 11.21
CA SER A 85 15.00 4.18 11.01
C SER A 85 15.55 3.94 9.60
N TYR A 86 16.87 3.75 9.50
CA TYR A 86 17.51 3.33 8.24
C TYR A 86 17.01 1.97 7.76
N LEU A 87 16.65 1.06 8.69
CA LEU A 87 16.14 -0.26 8.38
C LEU A 87 14.80 -0.14 7.62
N VAL A 88 13.85 0.63 8.14
CA VAL A 88 12.55 0.85 7.49
C VAL A 88 12.74 1.51 6.12
N GLY A 89 13.63 2.49 6.01
CA GLY A 89 13.93 3.16 4.75
C GLY A 89 14.54 2.21 3.71
N PHE A 90 15.53 1.42 4.10
CA PHE A 90 16.23 0.50 3.19
C PHE A 90 15.33 -0.64 2.73
N ILE A 91 14.66 -1.34 3.65
CA ILE A 91 13.75 -2.44 3.30
C ILE A 91 12.55 -1.90 2.52
N GLY A 92 12.00 -0.74 2.90
CA GLY A 92 10.95 -0.06 2.16
C GLY A 92 11.34 0.20 0.70
N ALA A 93 12.56 0.68 0.46
CA ALA A 93 13.08 0.88 -0.90
C ALA A 93 13.16 -0.43 -1.70
N ILE A 94 13.62 -1.53 -1.08
CA ILE A 94 13.66 -2.86 -1.70
C ILE A 94 12.25 -3.33 -2.07
N ILE A 95 11.31 -3.21 -1.14
CA ILE A 95 9.92 -3.61 -1.36
C ILE A 95 9.33 -2.87 -2.57
N ILE A 96 9.49 -1.56 -2.64
CA ILE A 96 8.94 -0.75 -3.72
C ILE A 96 9.62 -1.03 -5.05
N THR A 97 10.94 -1.16 -5.06
CA THR A 97 11.70 -1.53 -6.26
C THR A 97 11.19 -2.86 -6.84
N ARG A 98 11.00 -3.86 -5.97
CA ARG A 98 10.43 -5.15 -6.35
C ARG A 98 8.99 -5.03 -6.89
N GLU A 99 8.13 -4.21 -6.27
CA GLU A 99 6.75 -4.00 -6.75
C GLU A 99 6.73 -3.38 -8.15
N ILE A 100 7.58 -2.38 -8.39
CA ILE A 100 7.70 -1.75 -9.71
C ILE A 100 8.22 -2.76 -10.73
N TRP A 101 9.26 -3.53 -10.40
CA TRP A 101 9.86 -4.51 -11.28
C TRP A 101 8.88 -5.63 -11.67
N VAL A 102 8.20 -6.21 -10.68
CA VAL A 102 7.22 -7.28 -10.92
C VAL A 102 6.02 -6.75 -11.71
N GLY A 103 5.56 -5.52 -11.45
CA GLY A 103 4.52 -4.86 -12.23
C GLY A 103 4.92 -4.71 -13.69
N ALA A 104 6.10 -4.14 -13.96
CA ALA A 104 6.62 -3.97 -15.33
C ALA A 104 6.75 -5.30 -16.07
N LEU A 105 7.22 -6.36 -15.41
CA LEU A 105 7.29 -7.69 -16.01
C LEU A 105 5.91 -8.28 -16.34
N ARG A 106 4.91 -8.04 -15.50
CA ARG A 106 3.53 -8.48 -15.79
C ARG A 106 2.99 -7.78 -17.03
N ASP A 107 3.14 -6.47 -17.10
CA ASP A 107 2.68 -5.67 -18.22
C ASP A 107 3.38 -6.08 -19.53
N PHE A 108 4.69 -6.32 -19.47
CA PHE A 108 5.46 -6.81 -20.60
C PHE A 108 4.97 -8.18 -21.09
N ASN A 109 4.76 -9.14 -20.17
CA ASN A 109 4.28 -10.48 -20.53
C ASN A 109 2.83 -10.46 -21.03
N ALA A 110 1.97 -9.58 -20.49
CA ALA A 110 0.61 -9.40 -20.96
C ALA A 110 0.57 -8.93 -22.42
N ARG A 111 1.44 -7.97 -22.78
CA ARG A 111 1.56 -7.48 -24.17
C ARG A 111 2.05 -8.55 -25.15
N GLN A 112 2.80 -9.56 -24.65
CA GLN A 112 3.27 -10.69 -25.46
C GLN A 112 2.30 -11.89 -25.47
N ASN A 113 1.06 -11.74 -24.98
CA ASN A 113 0.09 -12.84 -24.81
C ASN A 113 0.60 -14.00 -23.93
N LYS A 114 1.59 -13.74 -23.08
CA LYS A 114 2.20 -14.72 -22.13
C LYS A 114 1.73 -14.48 -20.69
N SER A 115 0.52 -14.01 -20.47
CA SER A 115 -0.02 -13.68 -19.14
C SER A 115 -0.04 -14.87 -18.17
N HIS A 116 -0.03 -16.11 -18.70
CA HIS A 116 0.03 -17.34 -17.89
C HIS A 116 1.35 -17.49 -17.12
N VAL A 117 2.45 -16.86 -17.60
CA VAL A 117 3.78 -16.94 -16.96
C VAL A 117 3.84 -16.09 -15.68
N THR A 118 3.03 -15.05 -15.58
CA THR A 118 3.02 -14.11 -14.45
C THR A 118 1.71 -14.14 -13.65
N LYS A 119 1.04 -15.31 -13.60
CA LYS A 119 -0.16 -15.47 -12.75
C LYS A 119 0.16 -15.13 -11.30
N VAL A 120 -0.78 -14.43 -10.65
CA VAL A 120 -0.67 -14.09 -9.23
C VAL A 120 -0.71 -15.37 -8.42
N THR A 121 0.39 -15.74 -7.80
CA THR A 121 0.50 -16.90 -6.91
C THR A 121 -0.11 -16.57 -5.54
N PHE A 122 -0.48 -17.61 -4.79
CA PHE A 122 -0.95 -17.47 -3.41
C PHE A 122 0.08 -16.73 -2.53
N ILE A 123 1.38 -17.00 -2.74
CA ILE A 123 2.49 -16.33 -2.05
C ILE A 123 2.49 -14.81 -2.30
N ALA A 124 2.16 -14.37 -3.52
CA ALA A 124 2.07 -12.95 -3.84
C ALA A 124 0.90 -12.25 -3.12
N LYS A 125 -0.20 -12.96 -2.84
CA LYS A 125 -1.31 -12.43 -2.04
C LYS A 125 -0.95 -12.36 -0.55
N MET A 126 -0.32 -13.39 -0.02
CA MET A 126 0.14 -13.38 1.38
C MET A 126 1.08 -12.21 1.67
N LYS A 127 2.00 -11.93 0.76
CA LYS A 127 2.93 -10.83 0.89
C LYS A 127 2.24 -9.47 1.10
N THR A 128 1.27 -9.12 0.25
CA THR A 128 0.53 -7.86 0.40
C THR A 128 -0.22 -7.78 1.73
N THR A 129 -0.77 -8.90 2.20
CA THR A 129 -1.42 -8.98 3.50
C THR A 129 -0.42 -8.76 4.64
N ILE A 130 0.75 -9.41 4.59
CA ILE A 130 1.80 -9.23 5.60
C ILE A 130 2.27 -7.77 5.60
N GLN A 131 2.46 -7.17 4.43
CA GLN A 131 2.87 -5.78 4.28
C GLN A 131 1.87 -4.80 4.89
N PHE A 132 0.57 -5.00 4.59
CA PHE A 132 -0.50 -4.19 5.18
C PHE A 132 -0.55 -4.33 6.70
N PHE A 133 -0.43 -5.57 7.20
CA PHE A 133 -0.39 -5.85 8.64
C PHE A 133 0.83 -5.21 9.30
N THR A 134 2.01 -5.33 8.72
CA THR A 134 3.26 -4.73 9.23
C THR A 134 3.13 -3.22 9.40
N ILE A 135 2.62 -2.53 8.37
CA ILE A 135 2.40 -1.08 8.43
C ILE A 135 1.39 -0.74 9.54
N SER A 136 0.31 -1.51 9.65
CA SER A 136 -0.68 -1.31 10.71
C SER A 136 -0.07 -1.44 12.11
N VAL A 137 0.83 -2.41 12.32
CA VAL A 137 1.54 -2.61 13.60
C VAL A 137 2.48 -1.44 13.89
N TYR A 138 3.20 -0.91 12.89
CA TYR A 138 4.02 0.30 13.08
C TYR A 138 3.18 1.50 13.51
N LEU A 139 2.10 1.79 12.77
CA LEU A 139 1.22 2.92 13.06
C LEU A 139 0.57 2.80 14.45
N LEU A 140 0.18 1.57 14.84
CA LEU A 140 -0.34 1.28 16.16
C LEU A 140 0.74 1.48 17.24
N GLY A 141 1.95 0.99 17.01
CA GLY A 141 3.09 1.16 17.93
C GLY A 141 3.43 2.62 18.16
N LEU A 142 3.42 3.45 17.12
CA LEU A 142 3.61 4.89 17.20
C LEU A 142 2.46 5.57 17.95
N SER A 143 1.20 5.24 17.62
CA SER A 143 0.02 5.87 18.24
C SER A 143 -0.10 5.57 19.74
N LEU A 144 0.33 4.37 20.18
CA LEU A 144 0.33 3.95 21.56
C LEU A 144 1.66 4.25 22.28
N ASN A 145 2.66 4.74 21.58
CA ASN A 145 4.03 4.93 22.06
C ASN A 145 4.60 3.64 22.69
N TYR A 146 4.35 2.50 22.03
CA TYR A 146 4.70 1.18 22.58
C TYR A 146 5.82 0.54 21.75
N MET A 147 7.05 0.62 22.26
CA MET A 147 8.28 0.21 21.56
C MET A 147 8.28 -1.26 21.11
N LEU A 148 7.65 -2.16 21.88
CA LEU A 148 7.61 -3.59 21.56
C LEU A 148 6.85 -3.86 20.25
N LEU A 149 5.80 -3.08 19.94
CA LEU A 149 5.10 -3.18 18.67
C LEU A 149 5.97 -2.71 17.51
N ILE A 150 6.81 -1.69 17.71
CA ILE A 150 7.75 -1.22 16.68
C ILE A 150 8.77 -2.30 16.36
N VAL A 151 9.37 -2.94 17.39
CA VAL A 151 10.31 -4.05 17.19
C VAL A 151 9.64 -5.25 16.50
N LEU A 152 8.41 -5.57 16.87
CA LEU A 152 7.64 -6.61 16.18
C LEU A 152 7.43 -6.27 14.71
N ALA A 153 7.09 -5.02 14.42
CA ALA A 153 6.91 -4.55 13.05
C ALA A 153 8.23 -4.58 12.24
N ASP A 154 9.39 -4.29 12.86
CA ASP A 154 10.70 -4.44 12.22
C ASP A 154 10.94 -5.89 11.75
N ILE A 155 10.63 -6.87 12.60
CA ILE A 155 10.76 -8.29 12.27
C ILE A 155 9.80 -8.66 11.10
N LEU A 156 8.54 -8.23 11.20
CA LEU A 156 7.55 -8.48 10.14
C LEU A 156 7.93 -7.82 8.82
N LEU A 157 8.55 -6.63 8.86
CA LEU A 157 9.00 -5.92 7.67
C LEU A 157 10.09 -6.67 6.92
N VAL A 158 11.02 -7.31 7.64
CA VAL A 158 12.07 -8.15 7.05
C VAL A 158 11.48 -9.40 6.39
N MET A 159 10.34 -9.89 6.88
CA MET A 159 9.66 -11.07 6.33
C MET A 159 8.74 -10.73 5.14
N ALA A 160 8.39 -9.46 4.90
CA ALA A 160 7.45 -8.99 3.88
C ALA A 160 8.09 -8.80 2.51
#